data_af8da445d2fe832bc15bc97f67740f18
#
_entry.id   af8da445d2fe832bc15bc97f67740f18
#
_cell.length_a   1.000
_cell.length_b   1.000
_cell.length_c   1.000
_cell.angle_alpha   90.00
_cell.angle_beta   90.00
_cell.angle_gamma   90.00
#
_symmetry.space_group_name_H-M   'P 1'
#
loop_
_entity.id
_entity.type
_entity.pdbx_description
1 polymer ?
#
loop_
_entity_poly.entity_id
_entity_poly.type
_entity_poly.pdbx_seq_one_letter_code
_entity_poly.pdbx_strand_id
1 'polypeptide(L)'
;MLRLTTLLAALFLSSAVAAQPFKVCWSIYVGWMPWGYGAEQKIVDKWAKKYGIEIEVVQINDYIESINQYAVGQFDACTMTNMDALTIPAAGGVDSTALIVGDFSNGNDGLVLKGKSSIKDIKGQKVNLVELSVSHYLLARALESVGLKESDVKVVNTSDADMVAIYGNRDVTAATTWNPLLNEILSQPSSNLVFDSSQIPGEIMDLLIINTETLNKNPALGKALVGAWYEIMSIMSGSDKAATDARSAMATASGTDLAGYDAQLASTRMFFTPDAALELVNSDDLLSTMKKVAEFAHQHGLLGDAAADAEFIGISGPKGVYGNQKNIKLRFDATYMQLAADKKL
;
A
#
# COMPACT_ATOMS: atom_id res chain seq x y z
N MET A 1 73.36 -33.90 3.57
CA MET A 1 72.68 -32.64 3.22
C MET A 1 71.19 -32.95 3.05
N LEU A 2 70.41 -32.69 4.10
CA LEU A 2 69.00 -33.00 4.14
C LEU A 2 68.24 -31.72 3.76
N ARG A 3 67.51 -31.72 2.63
CA ARG A 3 66.64 -30.57 2.22
C ARG A 3 65.28 -30.74 2.84
N LEU A 4 65.00 -29.85 3.78
CA LEU A 4 63.68 -29.70 4.42
C LEU A 4 62.84 -28.86 3.49
N THR A 5 61.82 -29.46 2.87
CA THR A 5 60.78 -28.76 2.09
C THR A 5 59.59 -28.42 3.01
N THR A 6 59.51 -27.16 3.38
CA THR A 6 58.37 -26.61 4.16
C THR A 6 57.15 -26.40 3.23
N LEU A 7 56.12 -27.18 3.42
CA LEU A 7 54.85 -27.04 2.72
C LEU A 7 54.02 -25.94 3.45
N LEU A 8 53.87 -24.77 2.83
CA LEU A 8 53.03 -23.69 3.35
C LEU A 8 51.58 -23.97 2.91
N ALA A 9 50.74 -24.45 3.83
CA ALA A 9 49.32 -24.59 3.59
C ALA A 9 48.65 -23.21 3.77
N ALA A 10 48.27 -22.59 2.66
CA ALA A 10 47.47 -21.36 2.67
C ALA A 10 46.02 -21.71 3.02
N LEU A 11 45.58 -21.42 4.25
CA LEU A 11 44.14 -21.41 4.64
C LEU A 11 43.47 -20.23 3.95
N PHE A 12 42.70 -20.49 2.91
CA PHE A 12 41.71 -19.54 2.39
C PHE A 12 40.55 -19.49 3.38
N LEU A 13 40.58 -18.50 4.28
CA LEU A 13 39.40 -18.09 5.02
C LEU A 13 38.47 -17.38 4.03
N SER A 14 37.51 -18.12 3.48
CA SER A 14 36.35 -17.55 2.80
C SER A 14 35.55 -16.79 3.83
N SER A 15 35.74 -15.49 3.94
CA SER A 15 34.80 -14.61 4.62
C SER A 15 33.48 -14.73 3.88
N ALA A 16 32.50 -15.44 4.46
CA ALA A 16 31.14 -15.37 4.00
C ALA A 16 30.70 -13.90 4.18
N VAL A 17 30.62 -13.17 3.08
CA VAL A 17 29.94 -11.87 3.08
C VAL A 17 28.50 -12.17 3.45
N ALA A 18 28.08 -11.76 4.65
CA ALA A 18 26.69 -11.85 5.02
C ALA A 18 25.85 -11.14 3.95
N ALA A 19 24.88 -11.83 3.38
CA ALA A 19 23.97 -11.22 2.42
C ALA A 19 23.25 -10.06 3.14
N GLN A 20 23.14 -8.92 2.47
CA GLN A 20 22.39 -7.80 3.03
C GLN A 20 20.91 -8.22 3.19
N PRO A 21 20.23 -7.81 4.27
CA PRO A 21 18.83 -8.11 4.43
C PRO A 21 17.99 -7.45 3.33
N PHE A 22 16.96 -8.14 2.88
CA PHE A 22 15.93 -7.51 2.05
C PHE A 22 15.18 -6.48 2.88
N LYS A 23 14.87 -5.33 2.28
CA LYS A 23 14.21 -4.22 2.96
C LYS A 23 12.79 -4.03 2.48
N VAL A 24 11.87 -3.92 3.43
CA VAL A 24 10.44 -3.70 3.19
C VAL A 24 10.00 -2.43 3.88
N CYS A 25 9.48 -1.44 3.13
CA CYS A 25 8.91 -0.24 3.73
C CYS A 25 7.39 -0.31 3.87
N TRP A 26 6.88 0.41 4.86
CA TRP A 26 5.45 0.63 5.07
C TRP A 26 5.23 1.96 5.77
N SER A 27 4.02 2.54 5.62
CA SER A 27 3.60 3.76 6.30
C SER A 27 2.33 3.51 7.14
N ILE A 28 1.97 4.47 8.00
CA ILE A 28 0.84 4.33 8.91
C ILE A 28 -0.46 4.38 8.11
N TYR A 29 -1.14 3.24 8.08
CA TYR A 29 -2.48 3.01 7.57
C TYR A 29 -3.04 1.78 8.29
N VAL A 30 -4.34 1.77 8.61
CA VAL A 30 -4.93 0.69 9.42
C VAL A 30 -4.65 -0.71 8.84
N GLY A 31 -4.73 -0.86 7.51
CA GLY A 31 -4.48 -2.12 6.81
C GLY A 31 -3.00 -2.50 6.70
N TRP A 32 -2.05 -1.57 6.97
CA TRP A 32 -0.61 -1.85 6.91
C TRP A 32 0.06 -1.98 8.28
N MET A 33 -0.64 -1.63 9.38
CA MET A 33 -0.16 -1.85 10.76
C MET A 33 0.31 -3.29 11.02
N PRO A 34 -0.25 -4.33 10.37
CA PRO A 34 0.23 -5.69 10.50
C PRO A 34 1.73 -5.88 10.21
N TRP A 35 2.33 -5.08 9.32
CA TRP A 35 3.77 -5.17 9.02
C TRP A 35 4.63 -4.77 10.21
N GLY A 36 4.29 -3.66 10.90
CA GLY A 36 4.96 -3.23 12.13
C GLY A 36 4.81 -4.27 13.24
N TYR A 37 3.58 -4.76 13.46
CA TYR A 37 3.32 -5.82 14.43
C TYR A 37 4.11 -7.10 14.11
N GLY A 38 4.12 -7.54 12.87
CA GLY A 38 4.84 -8.74 12.44
C GLY A 38 6.34 -8.65 12.62
N ALA A 39 6.91 -7.45 12.46
CA ALA A 39 8.33 -7.19 12.73
C ALA A 39 8.62 -7.23 14.24
N GLU A 40 7.82 -6.54 15.05
CA GLU A 40 7.97 -6.50 16.50
C GLU A 40 7.83 -7.89 17.14
N GLN A 41 6.84 -8.66 16.71
CA GLN A 41 6.57 -10.02 17.20
C GLN A 41 7.47 -11.09 16.55
N LYS A 42 8.46 -10.70 15.74
CA LYS A 42 9.40 -11.61 15.06
C LYS A 42 8.73 -12.64 14.12
N ILE A 43 7.51 -12.35 13.64
CA ILE A 43 6.81 -13.22 12.69
C ILE A 43 7.51 -13.15 11.34
N VAL A 44 7.90 -11.94 10.89
CA VAL A 44 8.66 -11.76 9.65
C VAL A 44 10.01 -12.46 9.75
N ASP A 45 10.74 -12.31 10.86
CA ASP A 45 12.02 -13.00 11.10
C ASP A 45 11.87 -14.53 11.05
N LYS A 46 10.79 -15.07 11.63
CA LYS A 46 10.50 -16.52 11.61
C LYS A 46 10.36 -17.04 10.18
N TRP A 47 9.59 -16.33 9.35
CA TRP A 47 9.38 -16.72 7.96
C TRP A 47 10.63 -16.51 7.11
N ALA A 48 11.37 -15.43 7.33
CA ALA A 48 12.66 -15.19 6.68
C ALA A 48 13.64 -16.33 6.97
N LYS A 49 13.80 -16.72 8.24
CA LYS A 49 14.65 -17.85 8.65
C LYS A 49 14.22 -19.18 8.05
N LYS A 50 12.92 -19.42 7.90
CA LYS A 50 12.40 -20.63 7.25
C LYS A 50 12.94 -20.78 5.83
N TYR A 51 13.16 -19.67 5.13
CA TYR A 51 13.67 -19.66 3.76
C TYR A 51 15.13 -19.27 3.63
N GLY A 52 15.86 -19.15 4.76
CA GLY A 52 17.31 -18.89 4.76
C GLY A 52 17.69 -17.48 4.30
N ILE A 53 16.83 -16.50 4.51
CA ILE A 53 17.04 -15.09 4.18
C ILE A 53 16.88 -14.20 5.41
N GLU A 54 17.23 -12.93 5.29
CA GLU A 54 17.00 -11.89 6.28
C GLU A 54 16.10 -10.80 5.67
N ILE A 55 15.13 -10.29 6.46
CA ILE A 55 14.22 -9.23 6.05
C ILE A 55 14.20 -8.17 7.14
N GLU A 56 14.40 -6.92 6.74
CA GLU A 56 14.25 -5.73 7.58
C GLU A 56 12.96 -5.00 7.18
N VAL A 57 12.06 -4.78 8.15
CA VAL A 57 10.80 -4.04 7.95
C VAL A 57 10.96 -2.66 8.54
N VAL A 58 10.76 -1.62 7.75
CA VAL A 58 11.05 -0.22 8.10
C VAL A 58 9.77 0.62 7.94
N GLN A 59 9.39 1.30 9.01
CA GLN A 59 8.32 2.29 8.95
C GLN A 59 8.85 3.63 8.43
N ILE A 60 8.17 4.18 7.43
CA ILE A 60 8.39 5.54 6.90
C ILE A 60 7.11 6.33 7.13
N ASN A 61 7.18 7.44 7.87
CA ASN A 61 5.99 8.17 8.29
C ASN A 61 5.34 8.97 7.14
N ASP A 62 6.12 9.44 6.19
CA ASP A 62 5.60 10.09 4.97
C ASP A 62 5.32 9.01 3.91
N TYR A 63 4.06 8.92 3.50
CA TYR A 63 3.59 7.90 2.58
C TYR A 63 4.25 8.02 1.20
N ILE A 64 4.27 9.20 0.59
CA ILE A 64 4.85 9.39 -0.74
C ILE A 64 6.37 9.21 -0.71
N GLU A 65 7.03 9.64 0.37
CA GLU A 65 8.47 9.41 0.54
C GLU A 65 8.80 7.92 0.60
N SER A 66 7.98 7.10 1.25
CA SER A 66 8.18 5.64 1.28
C SER A 66 8.18 5.02 -0.11
N ILE A 67 7.27 5.46 -0.98
CA ILE A 67 7.17 4.99 -2.37
C ILE A 67 8.35 5.50 -3.21
N ASN A 68 8.77 6.76 -3.01
CA ASN A 68 9.92 7.33 -3.70
C ASN A 68 11.22 6.56 -3.36
N GLN A 69 11.41 6.21 -2.09
CA GLN A 69 12.56 5.40 -1.67
C GLN A 69 12.53 4.00 -2.27
N TYR A 70 11.36 3.37 -2.39
CA TYR A 70 11.20 2.12 -3.14
C TYR A 70 11.54 2.32 -4.63
N ALA A 71 11.01 3.36 -5.26
CA ALA A 71 11.21 3.61 -6.69
C ALA A 71 12.70 3.83 -7.06
N VAL A 72 13.50 4.39 -6.14
CA VAL A 72 14.96 4.55 -6.34
C VAL A 72 15.77 3.35 -5.84
N GLY A 73 15.12 2.26 -5.44
CA GLY A 73 15.77 0.99 -5.09
C GLY A 73 16.39 0.93 -3.69
N GLN A 74 15.97 1.78 -2.75
CA GLN A 74 16.40 1.70 -1.35
C GLN A 74 15.67 0.59 -0.59
N PHE A 75 14.51 0.16 -1.09
CA PHE A 75 13.71 -0.95 -0.58
C PHE A 75 13.40 -1.94 -1.69
N ASP A 76 13.33 -3.21 -1.35
CA ASP A 76 12.97 -4.31 -2.25
C ASP A 76 11.47 -4.42 -2.43
N ALA A 77 10.71 -4.06 -1.38
CA ALA A 77 9.26 -4.04 -1.36
C ALA A 77 8.75 -2.85 -0.52
N CYS A 78 7.52 -2.39 -0.80
CA CYS A 78 6.85 -1.34 -0.04
C CYS A 78 5.34 -1.47 -0.10
N THR A 79 4.64 -1.03 0.95
CA THR A 79 3.18 -0.92 0.89
C THR A 79 2.77 0.34 0.15
N MET A 80 1.79 0.23 -0.74
CA MET A 80 1.21 1.38 -1.45
C MET A 80 -0.13 1.00 -2.07
N THR A 81 -0.92 2.01 -2.46
CA THR A 81 -2.17 1.76 -3.18
C THR A 81 -1.91 1.37 -4.64
N ASN A 82 -2.91 0.78 -5.27
CA ASN A 82 -2.86 0.42 -6.69
C ASN A 82 -2.63 1.64 -7.61
N MET A 83 -3.18 2.80 -7.24
CA MET A 83 -2.97 4.03 -7.99
C MET A 83 -1.51 4.49 -7.90
N ASP A 84 -0.98 4.59 -6.69
CA ASP A 84 0.37 5.11 -6.48
C ASP A 84 1.44 4.12 -7.00
N ALA A 85 1.15 2.81 -6.99
CA ALA A 85 1.97 1.80 -7.66
C ALA A 85 2.07 2.01 -9.18
N LEU A 86 1.00 2.50 -9.81
CA LEU A 86 1.00 2.83 -11.23
C LEU A 86 1.72 4.16 -11.51
N THR A 87 1.44 5.19 -10.71
CA THR A 87 1.82 6.57 -11.02
C THR A 87 3.24 6.95 -10.57
N ILE A 88 3.82 6.21 -9.62
CA ILE A 88 5.17 6.51 -9.13
C ILE A 88 6.18 5.46 -9.63
N PRO A 89 6.26 4.22 -9.12
CA PRO A 89 7.27 3.30 -9.59
C PRO A 89 7.04 2.85 -11.04
N ALA A 90 5.82 2.46 -11.43
CA ALA A 90 5.58 1.95 -12.78
C ALA A 90 5.75 3.04 -13.84
N ALA A 91 5.25 4.25 -13.63
CA ALA A 91 5.46 5.41 -14.51
C ALA A 91 6.94 5.83 -14.54
N GLY A 92 7.65 5.69 -13.42
CA GLY A 92 9.11 5.89 -13.34
C GLY A 92 9.93 4.77 -14.01
N GLY A 93 9.28 3.75 -14.57
CA GLY A 93 9.95 2.65 -15.30
C GLY A 93 10.35 1.45 -14.44
N VAL A 94 10.05 1.45 -13.15
CA VAL A 94 10.32 0.33 -12.24
C VAL A 94 9.29 -0.78 -12.49
N ASP A 95 9.75 -1.94 -12.93
CA ASP A 95 8.89 -3.13 -13.08
C ASP A 95 8.57 -3.69 -11.70
N SER A 96 7.31 -3.62 -11.31
CA SER A 96 6.81 -3.88 -9.97
C SER A 96 5.71 -4.94 -9.96
N THR A 97 5.72 -5.80 -8.94
CA THR A 97 4.72 -6.85 -8.75
C THR A 97 3.94 -6.60 -7.47
N ALA A 98 2.61 -6.52 -7.56
CA ALA A 98 1.72 -6.63 -6.42
C ALA A 98 1.74 -8.09 -5.95
N LEU A 99 2.55 -8.33 -4.92
CA LEU A 99 2.77 -9.65 -4.33
C LEU A 99 1.61 -10.05 -3.42
N ILE A 100 1.04 -9.06 -2.73
CA ILE A 100 -0.10 -9.20 -1.82
C ILE A 100 -1.10 -8.10 -2.14
N VAL A 101 -2.37 -8.47 -2.27
CA VAL A 101 -3.49 -7.55 -2.16
C VAL A 101 -4.05 -7.76 -0.75
N GLY A 102 -3.79 -6.81 0.15
CA GLY A 102 -4.10 -6.94 1.58
C GLY A 102 -5.56 -6.66 1.89
N ASP A 103 -6.09 -5.67 1.22
CA ASP A 103 -7.45 -5.18 1.41
C ASP A 103 -7.86 -4.21 0.29
N PHE A 104 -9.06 -3.68 0.40
CA PHE A 104 -9.47 -2.46 -0.27
C PHE A 104 -10.19 -1.53 0.70
N SER A 105 -10.03 -0.22 0.48
CA SER A 105 -10.71 0.82 1.24
C SER A 105 -12.23 0.76 1.00
N ASN A 106 -13.00 0.71 2.09
CA ASN A 106 -14.47 0.60 2.05
C ASN A 106 -15.09 1.53 3.12
N GLY A 107 -14.77 2.81 3.01
CA GLY A 107 -15.08 3.85 3.98
C GLY A 107 -13.84 4.36 4.75
N ASN A 108 -12.66 3.83 4.47
CA ASN A 108 -11.41 4.20 5.14
C ASN A 108 -10.81 5.51 4.60
N ASP A 109 -10.98 5.76 3.31
CA ASP A 109 -10.66 7.02 2.67
C ASP A 109 -11.90 7.89 2.59
N GLY A 110 -11.79 9.18 2.93
CA GLY A 110 -12.95 10.05 3.00
C GLY A 110 -12.68 11.50 2.69
N LEU A 111 -13.71 12.17 2.21
CA LEU A 111 -13.79 13.61 1.98
C LEU A 111 -14.64 14.24 3.08
N VAL A 112 -14.03 15.17 3.81
CA VAL A 112 -14.65 15.86 4.94
C VAL A 112 -14.85 17.35 4.61
N LEU A 113 -16.02 17.87 4.96
CA LEU A 113 -16.30 19.30 4.91
C LEU A 113 -16.56 19.85 6.33
N LYS A 114 -16.02 21.02 6.61
CA LYS A 114 -16.25 21.73 7.89
C LYS A 114 -17.50 22.60 7.79
N GLY A 115 -18.48 22.34 8.68
CA GLY A 115 -19.72 23.11 8.76
C GLY A 115 -20.71 22.90 7.61
N LYS A 116 -20.46 21.93 6.72
CA LYS A 116 -21.30 21.59 5.57
C LYS A 116 -21.47 20.08 5.50
N SER A 117 -22.65 19.60 5.10
CA SER A 117 -23.00 18.17 5.13
C SER A 117 -23.36 17.58 3.76
N SER A 118 -23.31 18.39 2.70
CA SER A 118 -23.53 17.90 1.34
C SER A 118 -22.27 18.00 0.51
N ILE A 119 -21.98 16.96 -0.26
CA ILE A 119 -20.84 16.97 -1.18
C ILE A 119 -20.93 18.11 -2.22
N LYS A 120 -22.14 18.54 -2.60
CA LYS A 120 -22.34 19.66 -3.53
C LYS A 120 -21.81 20.99 -2.98
N ASP A 121 -21.69 21.10 -1.65
CA ASP A 121 -21.15 22.29 -0.99
C ASP A 121 -19.63 22.44 -1.13
N ILE A 122 -18.96 21.44 -1.73
CA ILE A 122 -17.52 21.48 -2.02
C ILE A 122 -17.19 22.50 -3.11
N LYS A 123 -18.16 22.86 -3.95
CA LYS A 123 -17.91 23.79 -5.05
C LYS A 123 -17.32 25.11 -4.55
N GLY A 124 -16.21 25.53 -5.15
CA GLY A 124 -15.45 26.73 -4.80
C GLY A 124 -14.56 26.60 -3.54
N GLN A 125 -14.52 25.42 -2.90
CA GLN A 125 -13.70 25.21 -1.72
C GLN A 125 -12.23 24.97 -2.08
N LYS A 126 -11.36 25.22 -1.08
CA LYS A 126 -9.99 24.69 -1.06
C LYS A 126 -10.03 23.33 -0.39
N VAL A 127 -9.53 22.32 -1.06
CA VAL A 127 -9.50 20.94 -0.55
C VAL A 127 -8.06 20.56 -0.28
N ASN A 128 -7.73 20.34 0.98
CA ASN A 128 -6.41 19.87 1.40
C ASN A 128 -6.34 18.35 1.23
N LEU A 129 -5.31 17.88 0.55
CA LEU A 129 -5.07 16.46 0.32
C LEU A 129 -3.62 16.24 -0.12
N VAL A 130 -3.13 15.00 -0.09
CA VAL A 130 -1.88 14.63 -0.75
C VAL A 130 -2.14 14.65 -2.26
N GLU A 131 -1.64 15.70 -2.93
CA GLU A 131 -1.92 15.95 -4.34
C GLU A 131 -1.32 14.84 -5.21
N LEU A 132 -2.08 14.44 -6.24
CA LEU A 132 -1.71 13.39 -7.21
C LEU A 132 -1.57 11.98 -6.61
N SER A 133 -2.04 11.76 -5.38
CA SER A 133 -2.14 10.46 -4.72
C SER A 133 -3.55 9.88 -4.81
N VAL A 134 -3.76 8.75 -4.15
CA VAL A 134 -5.06 8.10 -3.96
C VAL A 134 -6.14 9.05 -3.40
N SER A 135 -5.76 10.00 -2.53
CA SER A 135 -6.69 11.01 -2.01
C SER A 135 -7.20 11.98 -3.10
N HIS A 136 -6.35 12.28 -4.09
CA HIS A 136 -6.77 13.07 -5.25
C HIS A 136 -7.71 12.28 -6.15
N TYR A 137 -7.43 10.99 -6.36
CA TYR A 137 -8.34 10.08 -7.05
C TYR A 137 -9.72 10.01 -6.38
N LEU A 138 -9.76 9.84 -5.04
CA LEU A 138 -11.03 9.86 -4.30
C LEU A 138 -11.79 11.17 -4.48
N LEU A 139 -11.11 12.32 -4.44
CA LEU A 139 -11.71 13.62 -4.70
C LEU A 139 -12.33 13.68 -6.11
N ALA A 140 -11.61 13.23 -7.14
CA ALA A 140 -12.12 13.22 -8.52
C ALA A 140 -13.39 12.36 -8.63
N ARG A 141 -13.38 11.16 -8.05
CA ARG A 141 -14.54 10.27 -8.00
C ARG A 141 -15.74 10.89 -7.25
N ALA A 142 -15.44 11.56 -6.13
CA ALA A 142 -16.43 12.29 -5.34
C ALA A 142 -17.11 13.41 -6.16
N LEU A 143 -16.32 14.22 -6.85
CA LEU A 143 -16.81 15.30 -7.72
C LEU A 143 -17.66 14.75 -8.88
N GLU A 144 -17.18 13.71 -9.54
CA GLU A 144 -17.91 13.04 -10.64
C GLU A 144 -19.28 12.55 -10.19
N SER A 145 -19.38 12.00 -8.97
CA SER A 145 -20.66 11.47 -8.43
C SER A 145 -21.80 12.50 -8.36
N VAL A 146 -21.45 13.79 -8.35
CA VAL A 146 -22.40 14.91 -8.29
C VAL A 146 -22.34 15.83 -9.51
N GLY A 147 -21.64 15.40 -10.57
CA GLY A 147 -21.52 16.15 -11.82
C GLY A 147 -20.63 17.39 -11.75
N LEU A 148 -19.76 17.47 -10.77
CA LEU A 148 -18.73 18.50 -10.65
C LEU A 148 -17.43 18.04 -11.30
N LYS A 149 -16.52 19.01 -11.56
CA LYS A 149 -15.18 18.79 -12.11
C LYS A 149 -14.16 19.34 -11.13
N GLU A 150 -12.91 18.91 -11.26
CA GLU A 150 -11.82 19.43 -10.43
C GLU A 150 -11.61 20.96 -10.57
N SER A 151 -11.92 21.51 -11.75
CA SER A 151 -11.95 22.97 -11.94
C SER A 151 -12.99 23.72 -11.08
N ASP A 152 -13.95 23.00 -10.47
CA ASP A 152 -14.92 23.57 -9.54
C ASP A 152 -14.39 23.69 -8.10
N VAL A 153 -13.19 23.17 -7.81
CA VAL A 153 -12.52 23.25 -6.50
C VAL A 153 -11.08 23.72 -6.67
N LYS A 154 -10.39 24.00 -5.55
CA LYS A 154 -8.96 24.30 -5.55
C LYS A 154 -8.24 23.26 -4.69
N VAL A 155 -7.48 22.38 -5.30
CA VAL A 155 -6.60 21.43 -4.58
C VAL A 155 -5.47 22.20 -3.90
N VAL A 156 -5.17 21.82 -2.67
CA VAL A 156 -4.05 22.33 -1.88
C VAL A 156 -3.23 21.15 -1.40
N ASN A 157 -2.04 21.01 -1.98
CA ASN A 157 -1.14 19.94 -1.60
C ASN A 157 -0.77 20.02 -0.11
N THR A 158 -0.98 18.97 0.62
CA THR A 158 -0.76 18.86 2.06
C THR A 158 -0.29 17.45 2.36
N SER A 159 0.87 17.32 3.03
CA SER A 159 1.37 16.00 3.40
C SER A 159 0.44 15.32 4.41
N ASP A 160 0.42 14.00 4.41
CA ASP A 160 -0.32 13.20 5.39
C ASP A 160 0.13 13.51 6.83
N ALA A 161 1.44 13.69 7.05
CA ALA A 161 1.99 14.05 8.36
C ALA A 161 1.46 15.38 8.92
N ASP A 162 1.09 16.34 8.06
CA ASP A 162 0.61 17.65 8.45
C ASP A 162 -0.93 17.77 8.45
N MET A 163 -1.62 16.83 7.84
CA MET A 163 -3.04 16.92 7.50
C MET A 163 -3.95 17.28 8.68
N VAL A 164 -3.80 16.56 9.79
CA VAL A 164 -4.64 16.77 10.98
C VAL A 164 -4.39 18.14 11.61
N ALA A 165 -3.12 18.54 11.71
CA ALA A 165 -2.73 19.82 12.30
C ALA A 165 -3.23 21.00 11.45
N ILE A 166 -3.10 20.91 10.12
CA ILE A 166 -3.56 21.92 9.17
C ILE A 166 -5.09 22.02 9.19
N TYR A 167 -5.81 20.90 9.23
CA TYR A 167 -7.27 20.89 9.28
C TYR A 167 -7.83 21.60 10.53
N GLY A 168 -7.08 21.65 11.62
CA GLY A 168 -7.44 22.44 12.81
C GLY A 168 -7.60 23.94 12.56
N ASN A 169 -6.98 24.50 11.51
CA ASN A 169 -7.07 25.92 11.18
C ASN A 169 -8.47 26.30 10.67
N ARG A 170 -8.91 27.53 10.99
CA ARG A 170 -10.23 28.04 10.59
C ARG A 170 -10.41 28.19 9.08
N ASP A 171 -9.34 28.46 8.36
CA ASP A 171 -9.35 28.69 6.92
C ASP A 171 -9.35 27.38 6.10
N VAL A 172 -9.15 26.25 6.76
CA VAL A 172 -9.22 24.91 6.13
C VAL A 172 -10.63 24.36 6.35
N THR A 173 -11.36 24.23 5.26
CA THR A 173 -12.77 23.86 5.27
C THR A 173 -13.09 22.54 4.60
N ALA A 174 -12.13 21.92 3.91
CA ALA A 174 -12.27 20.63 3.27
C ALA A 174 -10.94 19.89 3.29
N ALA A 175 -11.01 18.58 3.49
CA ALA A 175 -9.86 17.68 3.39
C ALA A 175 -10.27 16.32 2.83
N THR A 176 -9.36 15.69 2.09
CA THR A 176 -9.47 14.29 1.67
C THR A 176 -8.28 13.54 2.24
N THR A 177 -8.53 12.47 2.98
CA THR A 177 -7.50 11.68 3.66
C THR A 177 -8.04 10.29 4.03
N TRP A 178 -7.23 9.50 4.73
CA TRP A 178 -7.54 8.13 5.15
C TRP A 178 -7.35 7.93 6.66
N ASN A 179 -7.78 6.80 7.19
CA ASN A 179 -7.60 6.45 8.59
C ASN A 179 -6.14 6.01 8.91
N PRO A 180 -5.58 6.47 10.04
CA PRO A 180 -6.26 7.07 11.20
C PRO A 180 -6.58 8.56 11.09
N LEU A 181 -5.95 9.30 10.19
CA LEU A 181 -6.08 10.76 10.07
C LEU A 181 -7.53 11.21 9.84
N LEU A 182 -8.29 10.47 9.04
CA LEU A 182 -9.71 10.75 8.78
C LEU A 182 -10.52 10.74 10.08
N ASN A 183 -10.30 9.76 10.95
CA ASN A 183 -10.99 9.65 12.22
C ASN A 183 -10.64 10.82 13.16
N GLU A 184 -9.36 11.22 13.19
CA GLU A 184 -8.93 12.39 13.96
C GLU A 184 -9.57 13.69 13.45
N ILE A 185 -9.65 13.87 12.13
CA ILE A 185 -10.33 15.01 11.51
C ILE A 185 -11.82 14.99 11.83
N LEU A 186 -12.49 13.84 11.76
CA LEU A 186 -13.91 13.71 12.05
C LEU A 186 -14.23 13.95 13.54
N SER A 187 -13.27 13.78 14.44
CA SER A 187 -13.43 14.12 15.86
C SER A 187 -13.44 15.63 16.12
N GLN A 188 -12.96 16.44 15.17
CA GLN A 188 -12.93 17.90 15.30
C GLN A 188 -14.34 18.51 15.11
N PRO A 189 -14.65 19.63 15.77
CA PRO A 189 -15.99 20.24 15.70
C PRO A 189 -16.42 20.58 14.27
N SER A 190 -17.68 20.29 13.97
CA SER A 190 -18.33 20.60 12.68
C SER A 190 -17.75 19.86 11.47
N SER A 191 -16.94 18.84 11.66
CA SER A 191 -16.44 17.97 10.58
C SER A 191 -17.51 16.98 10.16
N ASN A 192 -17.79 16.92 8.86
CA ASN A 192 -18.81 16.03 8.29
C ASN A 192 -18.21 15.24 7.14
N LEU A 193 -18.27 13.92 7.22
CA LEU A 193 -17.97 13.03 6.10
C LEU A 193 -19.04 13.21 5.02
N VAL A 194 -18.66 13.58 3.81
CA VAL A 194 -19.61 13.85 2.71
C VAL A 194 -19.47 12.87 1.55
N PHE A 195 -18.34 12.18 1.46
CA PHE A 195 -18.09 11.09 0.53
C PHE A 195 -16.99 10.20 1.10
N ASP A 196 -17.06 8.90 0.85
CA ASP A 196 -16.00 7.96 1.22
C ASP A 196 -15.88 6.82 0.21
N SER A 197 -14.83 6.01 0.36
CA SER A 197 -14.48 4.92 -0.55
C SER A 197 -15.50 3.78 -0.60
N SER A 198 -16.44 3.69 0.34
CA SER A 198 -17.53 2.71 0.27
C SER A 198 -18.49 2.96 -0.91
N GLN A 199 -18.46 4.18 -1.48
CA GLN A 199 -19.21 4.55 -2.67
C GLN A 199 -18.52 4.16 -3.99
N ILE A 200 -17.25 3.72 -3.91
CA ILE A 200 -16.44 3.22 -5.01
C ILE A 200 -15.72 1.91 -4.61
N PRO A 201 -16.45 0.88 -4.16
CA PRO A 201 -15.86 -0.31 -3.56
C PRO A 201 -14.91 -1.03 -4.52
N GLY A 202 -13.73 -1.42 -4.02
CA GLY A 202 -12.70 -2.13 -4.79
C GLY A 202 -11.87 -1.22 -5.73
N GLU A 203 -12.12 0.08 -5.80
CA GLU A 203 -11.31 0.99 -6.64
C GLU A 203 -9.98 1.38 -5.96
N ILE A 204 -9.93 1.44 -4.63
CA ILE A 204 -8.71 1.71 -3.85
C ILE A 204 -8.26 0.42 -3.18
N MET A 205 -7.25 -0.21 -3.76
CA MET A 205 -6.66 -1.45 -3.25
C MET A 205 -5.33 -1.16 -2.55
N ASP A 206 -5.09 -1.83 -1.43
CA ASP A 206 -3.89 -1.72 -0.63
C ASP A 206 -3.00 -2.94 -0.85
N LEU A 207 -1.76 -2.68 -1.26
CA LEU A 207 -0.87 -3.68 -1.83
C LEU A 207 0.45 -3.73 -1.05
N LEU A 208 1.09 -4.91 -1.04
CA LEU A 208 2.53 -4.99 -0.93
C LEU A 208 3.12 -5.13 -2.33
N ILE A 209 3.83 -4.11 -2.75
CA ILE A 209 4.54 -4.05 -4.03
C ILE A 209 5.98 -4.50 -3.82
N ILE A 210 6.50 -5.31 -4.72
CA ILE A 210 7.89 -5.77 -4.74
C ILE A 210 8.51 -5.55 -6.11
N ASN A 211 9.80 -5.23 -6.16
CA ASN A 211 10.54 -5.16 -7.42
C ASN A 211 10.52 -6.52 -8.12
N THR A 212 10.05 -6.56 -9.36
CA THR A 212 9.84 -7.80 -10.12
C THR A 212 11.14 -8.57 -10.34
N GLU A 213 12.25 -7.88 -10.60
CA GLU A 213 13.55 -8.52 -10.79
C GLU A 213 14.06 -9.14 -9.47
N THR A 214 13.92 -8.41 -8.36
CA THR A 214 14.28 -8.93 -7.02
C THR A 214 13.46 -10.17 -6.68
N LEU A 215 12.14 -10.16 -6.93
CA LEU A 215 11.26 -11.31 -6.68
C LEU A 215 11.66 -12.52 -7.53
N ASN A 216 11.91 -12.31 -8.82
CA ASN A 216 12.30 -13.38 -9.75
C ASN A 216 13.63 -14.03 -9.37
N LYS A 217 14.59 -13.24 -8.90
CA LYS A 217 15.89 -13.75 -8.44
C LYS A 217 15.80 -14.41 -7.07
N ASN A 218 14.84 -14.03 -6.26
CA ASN A 218 14.68 -14.43 -4.86
C ASN A 218 13.26 -14.88 -4.52
N PRO A 219 12.76 -15.99 -5.08
CA PRO A 219 11.40 -16.46 -4.81
C PRO A 219 11.18 -16.83 -3.33
N ALA A 220 12.24 -17.06 -2.57
CA ALA A 220 12.22 -17.22 -1.12
C ALA A 220 11.65 -15.98 -0.40
N LEU A 221 11.95 -14.77 -0.92
CA LEU A 221 11.44 -13.51 -0.37
C LEU A 221 9.91 -13.43 -0.50
N GLY A 222 9.37 -13.73 -1.69
CA GLY A 222 7.92 -13.76 -1.91
C GLY A 222 7.20 -14.75 -0.98
N LYS A 223 7.76 -15.95 -0.80
CA LYS A 223 7.21 -16.96 0.11
C LYS A 223 7.25 -16.50 1.57
N ALA A 224 8.35 -15.90 2.00
CA ALA A 224 8.51 -15.42 3.37
C ALA A 224 7.51 -14.28 3.68
N LEU A 225 7.39 -13.29 2.79
CA LEU A 225 6.49 -12.15 2.98
C LEU A 225 5.03 -12.57 3.00
N VAL A 226 4.60 -13.40 2.04
CA VAL A 226 3.20 -13.88 1.97
C VAL A 226 2.87 -14.79 3.16
N GLY A 227 3.82 -15.64 3.56
CA GLY A 227 3.65 -16.49 4.74
C GLY A 227 3.52 -15.70 6.03
N ALA A 228 4.38 -14.68 6.22
CA ALA A 228 4.31 -13.79 7.37
C ALA A 228 2.97 -13.02 7.39
N TRP A 229 2.55 -12.48 6.26
CA TRP A 229 1.29 -11.75 6.13
C TRP A 229 0.09 -12.57 6.57
N TYR A 230 -0.11 -13.76 5.98
CA TYR A 230 -1.28 -14.58 6.31
C TYR A 230 -1.22 -15.21 7.70
N GLU A 231 -0.04 -15.36 8.30
CA GLU A 231 0.04 -15.70 9.72
C GLU A 231 -0.47 -14.55 10.60
N ILE A 232 -0.06 -13.31 10.31
CA ILE A 232 -0.54 -12.13 11.04
C ILE A 232 -2.05 -11.96 10.83
N MET A 233 -2.54 -12.13 9.61
CA MET A 233 -3.97 -12.10 9.30
C MET A 233 -4.75 -13.13 10.10
N SER A 234 -4.24 -14.35 10.22
CA SER A 234 -4.86 -15.40 11.03
C SER A 234 -4.92 -15.05 12.51
N ILE A 235 -3.88 -14.37 13.05
CA ILE A 235 -3.86 -13.92 14.43
C ILE A 235 -4.91 -12.83 14.64
N MET A 236 -4.86 -11.74 13.87
CA MET A 236 -5.68 -10.55 14.12
C MET A 236 -7.17 -10.73 13.81
N SER A 237 -7.52 -11.66 12.92
CA SER A 237 -8.93 -11.92 12.55
C SER A 237 -9.72 -12.70 13.59
N GLY A 238 -9.05 -13.28 14.58
CA GLY A 238 -9.68 -14.03 15.65
C GLY A 238 -10.48 -13.16 16.64
N SER A 239 -11.22 -13.85 17.52
CA SER A 239 -11.97 -13.21 18.63
C SER A 239 -11.41 -13.55 20.01
N ASP A 240 -10.31 -14.30 20.08
CA ASP A 240 -9.66 -14.68 21.31
C ASP A 240 -8.77 -13.56 21.88
N LYS A 241 -8.14 -13.84 23.03
CA LYS A 241 -7.26 -12.87 23.68
C LYS A 241 -6.05 -12.51 22.80
N ALA A 242 -5.49 -13.47 22.07
CA ALA A 242 -4.33 -13.21 21.23
C ALA A 242 -4.66 -12.24 20.08
N ALA A 243 -5.82 -12.41 19.45
CA ALA A 243 -6.33 -11.50 18.43
C ALA A 243 -6.59 -10.09 18.99
N THR A 244 -7.19 -10.01 20.18
CA THR A 244 -7.44 -8.73 20.87
C THR A 244 -6.14 -8.04 21.25
N ASP A 245 -5.16 -8.76 21.79
CA ASP A 245 -3.84 -8.21 22.14
C ASP A 245 -3.10 -7.71 20.88
N ALA A 246 -3.17 -8.45 19.77
CA ALA A 246 -2.57 -8.04 18.50
C ALA A 246 -3.17 -6.73 17.97
N ARG A 247 -4.50 -6.64 17.90
CA ARG A 247 -5.17 -5.40 17.47
C ARG A 247 -4.93 -4.25 18.43
N SER A 248 -4.86 -4.50 19.74
CA SER A 248 -4.52 -3.47 20.75
C SER A 248 -3.10 -2.93 20.57
N ALA A 249 -2.13 -3.80 20.24
CA ALA A 249 -0.76 -3.37 19.94
C ALA A 249 -0.72 -2.49 18.67
N MET A 250 -1.41 -2.90 17.61
CA MET A 250 -1.52 -2.12 16.37
C MET A 250 -2.23 -0.77 16.62
N ALA A 251 -3.31 -0.77 17.42
CA ALA A 251 -4.03 0.44 17.83
C ALA A 251 -3.09 1.43 18.54
N THR A 252 -2.33 0.97 19.52
CA THR A 252 -1.37 1.80 20.26
C THR A 252 -0.30 2.37 19.32
N ALA A 253 0.22 1.56 18.40
CA ALA A 253 1.24 1.98 17.43
C ALA A 253 0.70 2.99 16.40
N SER A 254 -0.61 2.96 16.10
CA SER A 254 -1.27 3.93 15.21
C SER A 254 -1.87 5.14 15.94
N GLY A 255 -1.64 5.27 17.26
CA GLY A 255 -2.08 6.44 18.04
C GLY A 255 -3.56 6.41 18.46
N THR A 256 -4.22 5.24 18.44
CA THR A 256 -5.62 5.08 18.85
C THR A 256 -5.78 3.98 19.91
N ASP A 257 -7.00 3.75 20.38
CA ASP A 257 -7.34 2.61 21.23
C ASP A 257 -7.90 1.44 20.40
N LEU A 258 -8.15 0.30 21.05
CA LEU A 258 -8.67 -0.89 20.38
C LEU A 258 -10.03 -0.62 19.70
N ALA A 259 -10.92 0.13 20.34
CA ALA A 259 -12.23 0.43 19.79
C ALA A 259 -12.12 1.29 18.53
N GLY A 260 -11.23 2.29 18.54
CA GLY A 260 -10.92 3.13 17.39
C GLY A 260 -10.29 2.33 16.24
N TYR A 261 -9.35 1.42 16.55
CA TYR A 261 -8.73 0.56 15.55
C TYR A 261 -9.74 -0.41 14.92
N ASP A 262 -10.57 -1.07 15.73
CA ASP A 262 -11.62 -1.98 15.25
C ASP A 262 -12.66 -1.24 14.38
N ALA A 263 -12.98 0.02 14.72
CA ALA A 263 -13.84 0.85 13.89
C ALA A 263 -13.20 1.19 12.53
N GLN A 264 -11.90 1.47 12.51
CA GLN A 264 -11.15 1.71 11.28
C GLN A 264 -11.06 0.43 10.42
N LEU A 265 -10.82 -0.74 11.04
CA LEU A 265 -10.87 -2.03 10.34
C LEU A 265 -12.26 -2.31 9.74
N ALA A 266 -13.34 -1.89 10.39
CA ALA A 266 -14.69 -2.06 9.85
C ALA A 266 -14.96 -1.24 8.57
N SER A 267 -14.19 -0.17 8.35
CA SER A 267 -14.19 0.63 7.12
C SER A 267 -13.16 0.17 6.08
N THR A 268 -12.56 -1.00 6.30
CA THR A 268 -11.54 -1.61 5.43
C THR A 268 -11.96 -3.04 5.12
N ARG A 269 -12.05 -3.39 3.84
CA ARG A 269 -12.32 -4.77 3.44
C ARG A 269 -11.04 -5.59 3.48
N MET A 270 -10.60 -5.96 4.69
CA MET A 270 -9.41 -6.80 4.89
C MET A 270 -9.58 -8.19 4.29
N PHE A 271 -8.57 -8.68 3.60
CA PHE A 271 -8.48 -10.06 3.11
C PHE A 271 -7.73 -10.93 4.11
N PHE A 272 -8.43 -11.35 5.17
CA PHE A 272 -7.84 -12.18 6.23
C PHE A 272 -7.40 -13.57 5.77
N THR A 273 -7.85 -14.00 4.59
CA THR A 273 -7.47 -15.28 4.00
C THR A 273 -6.95 -15.08 2.59
N PRO A 274 -6.02 -15.93 2.12
CA PRO A 274 -5.53 -15.85 0.75
C PRO A 274 -6.65 -16.06 -0.29
N ASP A 275 -7.65 -16.89 0.01
CA ASP A 275 -8.78 -17.12 -0.89
C ASP A 275 -9.57 -15.83 -1.16
N ALA A 276 -9.79 -14.99 -0.14
CA ALA A 276 -10.50 -13.72 -0.29
C ALA A 276 -9.72 -12.73 -1.20
N ALA A 277 -8.40 -12.66 -1.06
CA ALA A 277 -7.56 -11.86 -1.95
C ALA A 277 -7.55 -12.42 -3.39
N LEU A 278 -7.48 -13.73 -3.52
CA LEU A 278 -7.50 -14.41 -4.82
C LEU A 278 -8.83 -14.21 -5.57
N GLU A 279 -9.95 -14.12 -4.86
CA GLU A 279 -11.25 -13.80 -5.47
C GLU A 279 -11.18 -12.47 -6.21
N LEU A 280 -10.66 -11.41 -5.58
CA LEU A 280 -10.49 -10.10 -6.24
C LEU A 280 -9.45 -10.14 -7.36
N VAL A 281 -8.27 -10.72 -7.10
CA VAL A 281 -7.17 -10.73 -8.07
C VAL A 281 -7.53 -11.52 -9.34
N ASN A 282 -8.35 -12.56 -9.21
CA ASN A 282 -8.86 -13.36 -10.33
C ASN A 282 -10.19 -12.85 -10.89
N SER A 283 -10.72 -11.72 -10.43
CA SER A 283 -11.95 -11.15 -10.95
C SER A 283 -11.71 -10.38 -12.26
N ASP A 284 -12.77 -10.15 -13.03
CA ASP A 284 -12.73 -9.28 -14.19
C ASP A 284 -12.69 -7.79 -13.78
N ASP A 285 -13.05 -7.50 -12.53
CA ASP A 285 -13.07 -6.14 -11.97
C ASP A 285 -11.67 -5.57 -11.77
N LEU A 286 -10.65 -6.40 -11.52
CA LEU A 286 -9.28 -5.94 -11.31
C LEU A 286 -8.78 -5.05 -12.44
N LEU A 287 -8.78 -5.56 -13.68
CA LEU A 287 -8.29 -4.79 -14.83
C LEU A 287 -9.24 -3.66 -15.22
N SER A 288 -10.55 -3.81 -14.95
CA SER A 288 -11.53 -2.73 -15.14
C SER A 288 -11.27 -1.56 -14.19
N THR A 289 -10.96 -1.84 -12.92
CA THR A 289 -10.54 -0.84 -11.94
C THR A 289 -9.22 -0.18 -12.36
N MET A 290 -8.23 -0.98 -12.72
CA MET A 290 -6.93 -0.43 -13.13
C MET A 290 -7.01 0.42 -14.40
N LYS A 291 -7.96 0.15 -15.29
CA LYS A 291 -8.26 1.03 -16.44
C LYS A 291 -8.73 2.41 -15.97
N LYS A 292 -9.69 2.50 -15.03
CA LYS A 292 -10.17 3.78 -14.50
C LYS A 292 -9.03 4.57 -13.85
N VAL A 293 -8.19 3.88 -13.07
CA VAL A 293 -7.01 4.47 -12.44
C VAL A 293 -6.02 4.99 -13.47
N ALA A 294 -5.76 4.24 -14.55
CA ALA A 294 -4.86 4.65 -15.61
C ALA A 294 -5.42 5.85 -16.42
N GLU A 295 -6.74 5.89 -16.66
CA GLU A 295 -7.42 7.02 -17.29
C GLU A 295 -7.28 8.29 -16.45
N PHE A 296 -7.50 8.21 -15.14
CA PHE A 296 -7.25 9.31 -14.20
C PHE A 296 -5.78 9.74 -14.24
N ALA A 297 -4.86 8.79 -14.11
CA ALA A 297 -3.43 9.07 -14.12
C ALA A 297 -2.98 9.78 -15.40
N HIS A 298 -3.48 9.35 -16.57
CA HIS A 298 -3.19 10.00 -17.84
C HIS A 298 -3.75 11.42 -17.91
N GLN A 299 -4.99 11.64 -17.47
CA GLN A 299 -5.63 12.97 -17.45
C GLN A 299 -4.84 13.99 -16.59
N HIS A 300 -4.12 13.52 -15.59
CA HIS A 300 -3.30 14.33 -14.68
C HIS A 300 -1.80 14.34 -15.04
N GLY A 301 -1.43 13.75 -16.19
CA GLY A 301 -0.02 13.72 -16.62
C GLY A 301 0.89 12.80 -15.77
N LEU A 302 0.32 11.93 -14.94
CA LEU A 302 1.06 11.10 -14.00
C LEU A 302 1.78 9.90 -14.64
N LEU A 303 1.46 9.59 -15.89
CA LEU A 303 2.15 8.53 -16.65
C LEU A 303 3.42 9.03 -17.34
N GLY A 304 3.78 10.31 -17.16
CA GLY A 304 4.95 10.97 -17.74
C GLY A 304 4.68 11.56 -19.13
N ASP A 305 5.55 12.48 -19.55
CA ASP A 305 5.41 13.25 -20.80
C ASP A 305 5.38 12.39 -22.07
N ALA A 306 5.93 11.17 -22.01
CA ALA A 306 5.94 10.24 -23.13
C ALA A 306 4.63 9.46 -23.32
N ALA A 307 3.71 9.54 -22.36
CA ALA A 307 2.45 8.80 -22.41
C ALA A 307 1.45 9.47 -23.34
N ALA A 308 1.21 8.87 -24.50
CA ALA A 308 0.25 9.37 -25.48
C ALA A 308 -1.21 9.15 -25.06
N ASP A 309 -1.45 8.14 -24.23
CA ASP A 309 -2.76 7.72 -23.74
C ASP A 309 -2.66 6.94 -22.40
N ALA A 310 -3.80 6.56 -21.85
CA ALA A 310 -3.89 5.81 -20.61
C ALA A 310 -3.35 4.37 -20.71
N GLU A 311 -3.15 3.86 -21.93
CA GLU A 311 -2.63 2.52 -22.19
C GLU A 311 -1.10 2.47 -22.30
N PHE A 312 -0.40 3.59 -22.07
CA PHE A 312 1.06 3.68 -22.21
C PHE A 312 1.79 2.65 -21.34
N ILE A 313 1.33 2.42 -20.11
CA ILE A 313 1.87 1.39 -19.20
C ILE A 313 1.00 0.14 -19.28
N GLY A 314 1.65 -1.01 -19.47
CA GLY A 314 1.00 -2.31 -19.35
C GLY A 314 0.79 -2.71 -17.91
N ILE A 315 -0.41 -3.15 -17.57
CA ILE A 315 -0.80 -3.68 -16.27
C ILE A 315 -1.26 -5.12 -16.49
N SER A 316 -0.53 -6.09 -15.91
CA SER A 316 -0.88 -7.50 -16.07
C SER A 316 -1.54 -8.06 -14.81
N GLY A 317 -2.50 -8.94 -15.01
CA GLY A 317 -3.14 -9.74 -13.97
C GLY A 317 -3.47 -11.13 -14.50
N PRO A 318 -4.02 -12.02 -13.67
CA PRO A 318 -4.35 -13.40 -14.09
C PRO A 318 -5.32 -13.48 -15.28
N LYS A 319 -6.16 -12.46 -15.48
CA LYS A 319 -7.15 -12.39 -16.58
C LYS A 319 -6.62 -11.76 -17.88
N GLY A 320 -5.38 -11.28 -17.89
CA GLY A 320 -4.79 -10.68 -19.07
C GLY A 320 -3.97 -9.43 -18.79
N VAL A 321 -3.90 -8.56 -19.81
CA VAL A 321 -3.14 -7.31 -19.75
C VAL A 321 -4.02 -6.16 -20.20
N TYR A 322 -4.10 -5.11 -19.38
CA TYR A 322 -4.55 -3.79 -19.80
C TYR A 322 -3.35 -2.97 -20.27
N GLY A 323 -3.53 -2.19 -21.33
CA GLY A 323 -2.51 -1.29 -21.86
C GLY A 323 -1.40 -1.98 -22.65
N ASN A 324 -0.22 -1.37 -22.67
CA ASN A 324 0.88 -1.74 -23.56
C ASN A 324 1.59 -3.02 -23.12
N GLN A 325 1.33 -4.13 -23.80
CA GLN A 325 1.96 -5.43 -23.52
C GLN A 325 3.51 -5.43 -23.65
N LYS A 326 4.08 -4.46 -24.37
CA LYS A 326 5.54 -4.31 -24.51
C LYS A 326 6.16 -3.43 -23.41
N ASN A 327 5.33 -2.77 -22.60
CA ASN A 327 5.75 -1.89 -21.50
C ASN A 327 5.02 -2.25 -20.20
N ILE A 328 4.97 -3.53 -19.84
CA ILE A 328 4.36 -3.96 -18.59
C ILE A 328 5.27 -3.53 -17.42
N LYS A 329 4.73 -2.71 -16.51
CA LYS A 329 5.45 -2.19 -15.34
C LYS A 329 4.72 -2.44 -14.02
N LEU A 330 3.46 -2.85 -14.07
CA LEU A 330 2.71 -3.25 -12.88
C LEU A 330 2.09 -4.64 -13.12
N ARG A 331 2.32 -5.55 -12.17
CA ARG A 331 1.86 -6.94 -12.25
C ARG A 331 1.10 -7.30 -11.00
N PHE A 332 -0.05 -7.93 -11.14
CA PHE A 332 -0.76 -8.57 -10.05
C PHE A 332 -0.49 -10.08 -10.14
N ASP A 333 0.33 -10.59 -9.22
CA ASP A 333 0.76 -12.00 -9.24
C ASP A 333 0.03 -12.81 -8.16
N ALA A 334 -0.88 -13.69 -8.59
CA ALA A 334 -1.63 -14.57 -7.72
C ALA A 334 -0.79 -15.76 -7.17
N THR A 335 0.40 -16.02 -7.72
CA THR A 335 1.17 -17.25 -7.47
C THR A 335 1.44 -17.49 -5.99
N TYR A 336 1.93 -16.48 -5.28
CA TYR A 336 2.33 -16.64 -3.88
C TYR A 336 1.12 -16.69 -2.94
N MET A 337 0.06 -15.94 -3.23
CA MET A 337 -1.21 -16.03 -2.50
C MET A 337 -1.85 -17.41 -2.73
N GLN A 338 -1.74 -17.98 -3.94
CA GLN A 338 -2.21 -19.33 -4.23
C GLN A 338 -1.40 -20.40 -3.45
N LEU A 339 -0.07 -20.22 -3.32
CA LEU A 339 0.74 -21.11 -2.48
C LEU A 339 0.30 -21.06 -1.01
N ALA A 340 -0.11 -19.89 -0.51
CA ALA A 340 -0.66 -19.76 0.84
C ALA A 340 -2.02 -20.48 0.97
N ALA A 341 -2.93 -20.28 0.02
CA ALA A 341 -4.23 -20.96 -0.02
C ALA A 341 -4.07 -22.49 -0.05
N ASP A 342 -3.12 -22.99 -0.84
CA ASP A 342 -2.79 -24.41 -0.96
C ASP A 342 -1.99 -24.96 0.24
N LYS A 343 -1.62 -24.13 1.23
CA LYS A 343 -0.75 -24.48 2.37
C LYS A 343 0.62 -25.03 1.95
N LYS A 344 1.20 -24.45 0.91
CA LYS A 344 2.49 -24.84 0.32
C LYS A 344 3.63 -23.85 0.64
N LEU A 345 3.42 -22.90 1.55
CA LEU A 345 4.44 -21.99 2.05
C LEU A 345 5.20 -22.59 3.23
#